data_aa14e128a237c7b82d4b705b632833f4
#
_entry.id   aa14e128a237c7b82d4b705b632833f4
#
_cell.length_a   1.000
_cell.length_b   1.000
_cell.length_c   1.000
_cell.angle_alpha   90.00
_cell.angle_beta   90.00
_cell.angle_gamma   90.00
#
_symmetry.space_group_name_H-M   'P 1'
#
loop_
_entity.id
_entity.type
_entity.pdbx_description
1 polymer ?
#
loop_
_entity_poly.entity_id
_entity_poly.type
_entity_poly.pdbx_seq_one_letter_code
_entity_poly.pdbx_strand_id
1 'polypeptide(L)'
;MDTDIGSRTVRKVTRRVLPLVALLYVFNYMDRSNISYAQLGMQRELAITTAVFGTASAIFFLAYVVFEVPSNMIMKKLGARVWLARIAISWGIVTAVTGFVRDVPQLYIARIVLGVAEAGLYPGLLLYLTLWFRGKERGRAIATLALAQPLAMILGSLTGGVILDHVHWFGLAGWRWVFILQGLPAVLIGVLVLVLLPSTPAQARFLSGEERKWLQGEIDKDYVPEQKETFLGQLRIMKDRRVLHLAVANFFAACGLYGFTFFLPQIVKQMDSSYSATNIGFLGVIPWVVGALGMLLVARNSDRTGERRGHVIAMMLLAAIGLFGAIQFRHTPVAALICLSLVAVGVLGYLAPYWALASRILSKEHTAVGLAAINSIAALGGFFGPYVIGKNATADNVTVGLYFPIGCLVVCAVMLAFLKASRGPRETPVSGSLDVDYLSGR
;
A
#
# COMPACT_ATOMS: atom_id res chain seq x y z
N MET A 1 19.61 -12.21 -32.42
CA MET A 1 20.13 -12.91 -31.22
C MET A 1 19.85 -12.16 -29.92
N ASP A 2 20.05 -10.85 -29.83
CA ASP A 2 19.83 -10.09 -28.58
C ASP A 2 18.40 -10.04 -28.07
N THR A 3 17.40 -10.04 -28.94
CA THR A 3 15.98 -10.02 -28.55
C THR A 3 15.53 -11.30 -27.87
N ASP A 4 16.14 -12.44 -28.18
CA ASP A 4 15.81 -13.73 -27.57
C ASP A 4 16.42 -13.89 -26.18
N ILE A 5 17.67 -13.47 -25.97
CA ILE A 5 18.34 -13.47 -24.65
C ILE A 5 17.57 -12.54 -23.69
N GLY A 6 17.23 -11.33 -24.14
CA GLY A 6 16.51 -10.36 -23.32
C GLY A 6 15.16 -10.85 -22.86
N SER A 7 14.33 -11.33 -23.76
CA SER A 7 12.98 -11.84 -23.44
C SER A 7 13.03 -13.04 -22.49
N ARG A 8 13.97 -13.95 -22.70
CA ARG A 8 14.21 -15.14 -21.87
C ARG A 8 14.67 -14.73 -20.46
N THR A 9 15.62 -13.81 -20.37
CA THR A 9 16.17 -13.31 -19.09
C THR A 9 15.08 -12.62 -18.27
N VAL A 10 14.33 -11.68 -18.85
CA VAL A 10 13.22 -10.99 -18.17
C VAL A 10 12.17 -11.97 -17.69
N ARG A 11 11.81 -12.98 -18.49
CA ARG A 11 10.86 -14.03 -18.10
C ARG A 11 11.36 -14.83 -16.89
N LYS A 12 12.64 -15.22 -16.86
CA LYS A 12 13.24 -15.92 -15.72
C LYS A 12 13.23 -15.06 -14.44
N VAL A 13 13.65 -13.80 -14.55
CA VAL A 13 13.63 -12.85 -13.44
C VAL A 13 12.21 -12.67 -12.92
N THR A 14 11.25 -12.39 -13.81
CA THR A 14 9.84 -12.22 -13.43
C THR A 14 9.31 -13.43 -12.67
N ARG A 15 9.60 -14.65 -13.12
CA ARG A 15 9.11 -15.88 -12.47
C ARG A 15 9.80 -16.21 -11.15
N ARG A 16 11.02 -15.75 -10.93
CA ARG A 16 11.81 -16.11 -9.74
C ARG A 16 11.82 -15.02 -8.68
N VAL A 17 11.82 -13.76 -9.09
CA VAL A 17 11.93 -12.61 -8.18
C VAL A 17 10.55 -12.06 -7.81
N LEU A 18 9.72 -11.77 -8.82
CA LEU A 18 8.47 -11.04 -8.61
C LEU A 18 7.45 -11.74 -7.69
N PRO A 19 7.22 -13.08 -7.76
CA PRO A 19 6.27 -13.74 -6.88
C PRO A 19 6.63 -13.61 -5.41
N LEU A 20 7.92 -13.76 -5.05
CA LEU A 20 8.34 -13.68 -3.65
C LEU A 20 8.27 -12.25 -3.12
N VAL A 21 8.61 -11.27 -3.95
CA VAL A 21 8.46 -9.83 -3.64
C VAL A 21 6.98 -9.45 -3.48
N ALA A 22 6.12 -9.93 -4.37
CA ALA A 22 4.68 -9.71 -4.28
C ALA A 22 4.07 -10.39 -3.04
N LEU A 23 4.48 -11.62 -2.74
CA LEU A 23 4.02 -12.35 -1.56
C LEU A 23 4.44 -11.64 -0.26
N LEU A 24 5.68 -11.14 -0.20
CA LEU A 24 6.16 -10.34 0.93
C LEU A 24 5.27 -9.11 1.15
N TYR A 25 4.86 -8.44 0.08
CA TYR A 25 4.00 -7.27 0.14
C TYR A 25 2.55 -7.59 0.50
N VAL A 26 2.02 -8.75 0.04
CA VAL A 26 0.71 -9.26 0.46
C VAL A 26 0.67 -9.47 1.98
N PHE A 27 1.66 -10.18 2.53
CA PHE A 27 1.68 -10.44 3.98
C PHE A 27 1.90 -9.16 4.79
N ASN A 28 2.64 -8.18 4.27
CA ASN A 28 2.78 -6.88 4.92
C ASN A 28 1.44 -6.13 5.05
N TYR A 29 0.66 -6.06 3.97
CA TYR A 29 -0.65 -5.41 4.05
C TYR A 29 -1.66 -6.22 4.87
N MET A 30 -1.58 -7.54 4.83
CA MET A 30 -2.42 -8.40 5.65
C MET A 30 -2.13 -8.18 7.14
N ASP A 31 -0.85 -8.07 7.51
CA ASP A 31 -0.43 -7.78 8.88
C ASP A 31 -0.91 -6.43 9.38
N ARG A 32 -0.86 -5.39 8.53
CA ARG A 32 -1.39 -4.06 8.89
C ARG A 32 -2.89 -4.07 9.19
N SER A 33 -3.65 -4.96 8.56
CA SER A 33 -5.10 -5.04 8.72
C SER A 33 -5.57 -6.02 9.80
N ASN A 34 -4.69 -6.89 10.31
CA ASN A 34 -5.05 -7.94 11.26
C ASN A 34 -5.67 -7.40 12.57
N ILE A 35 -5.15 -6.29 13.09
CA ILE A 35 -5.67 -5.64 14.29
C ILE A 35 -7.14 -5.24 14.14
N SER A 36 -7.62 -4.97 12.91
CA SER A 36 -9.01 -4.59 12.64
C SER A 36 -9.99 -5.73 12.93
N TYR A 37 -9.58 -6.98 12.68
CA TYR A 37 -10.35 -8.17 13.02
C TYR A 37 -10.11 -8.60 14.45
N ALA A 38 -8.86 -8.61 14.92
CA ALA A 38 -8.50 -8.94 16.28
C ALA A 38 -9.23 -8.08 17.30
N GLN A 39 -9.48 -6.81 17.00
CA GLN A 39 -10.23 -5.88 17.85
C GLN A 39 -11.59 -6.44 18.29
N LEU A 40 -12.33 -7.12 17.41
CA LEU A 40 -13.64 -7.66 17.74
C LEU A 40 -13.60 -8.65 18.93
N GLY A 41 -12.47 -9.34 19.11
CA GLY A 41 -12.22 -10.19 20.28
C GLY A 41 -11.56 -9.47 21.45
N MET A 42 -10.59 -8.58 21.15
CA MET A 42 -9.85 -7.82 22.17
C MET A 42 -10.72 -6.88 22.99
N GLN A 43 -11.79 -6.32 22.40
CA GLN A 43 -12.74 -5.47 23.12
C GLN A 43 -13.35 -6.17 24.33
N ARG A 44 -13.61 -7.47 24.23
CA ARG A 44 -14.21 -8.27 25.30
C ARG A 44 -13.19 -8.67 26.37
N GLU A 45 -11.99 -9.09 25.97
CA GLU A 45 -10.98 -9.63 26.88
C GLU A 45 -10.13 -8.56 27.55
N LEU A 46 -9.72 -7.52 26.82
CA LEU A 46 -8.83 -6.45 27.28
C LEU A 46 -9.57 -5.14 27.57
N ALA A 47 -10.90 -5.13 27.51
CA ALA A 47 -11.74 -3.92 27.68
C ALA A 47 -11.29 -2.74 26.80
N ILE A 48 -10.84 -3.02 25.57
CA ILE A 48 -10.31 -2.01 24.65
C ILE A 48 -11.46 -1.20 24.06
N THR A 49 -11.47 0.09 24.33
CA THR A 49 -12.43 1.02 23.72
C THR A 49 -12.06 1.32 22.25
N THR A 50 -13.01 1.84 21.50
CA THR A 50 -12.77 2.28 20.11
C THR A 50 -11.68 3.36 20.03
N ALA A 51 -11.57 4.22 21.05
CA ALA A 51 -10.52 5.23 21.16
C ALA A 51 -9.12 4.59 21.34
N VAL A 52 -9.01 3.57 22.19
CA VAL A 52 -7.77 2.81 22.39
C VAL A 52 -7.36 2.10 21.09
N PHE A 53 -8.33 1.46 20.41
CA PHE A 53 -8.08 0.84 19.12
C PHE A 53 -7.60 1.83 18.05
N GLY A 54 -8.30 2.98 17.92
CA GLY A 54 -7.89 4.03 16.98
C GLY A 54 -6.47 4.51 17.27
N THR A 55 -6.10 4.69 18.55
CA THR A 55 -4.75 5.08 18.96
C THR A 55 -3.73 3.97 18.66
N ALA A 56 -4.03 2.69 18.96
CA ALA A 56 -3.16 1.56 18.68
C ALA A 56 -2.89 1.39 17.18
N SER A 57 -3.92 1.60 16.34
CA SER A 57 -3.79 1.58 14.89
C SER A 57 -2.95 2.74 14.36
N ALA A 58 -3.08 3.91 14.97
CA ALA A 58 -2.42 5.15 14.58
C ALA A 58 -0.92 5.15 14.92
N ILE A 59 -0.56 4.78 16.15
CA ILE A 59 0.80 4.91 16.69
C ILE A 59 1.84 4.10 15.90
N PHE A 60 1.41 3.02 15.25
CA PHE A 60 2.20 2.25 14.30
C PHE A 60 2.76 3.14 13.18
N PHE A 61 1.91 3.98 12.57
CA PHE A 61 2.32 4.84 11.45
C PHE A 61 3.31 5.91 11.88
N LEU A 62 3.19 6.43 13.09
CA LEU A 62 4.14 7.41 13.61
C LEU A 62 5.53 6.80 13.72
N ALA A 63 5.64 5.62 14.32
CA ALA A 63 6.90 4.89 14.41
C ALA A 63 7.44 4.51 13.02
N TYR A 64 6.56 4.04 12.12
CA TYR A 64 6.92 3.70 10.75
C TYR A 64 7.55 4.88 10.02
N VAL A 65 6.93 6.07 10.02
CA VAL A 65 7.43 7.25 9.32
C VAL A 65 8.79 7.72 9.87
N VAL A 66 8.94 7.73 11.19
CA VAL A 66 10.21 8.15 11.84
C VAL A 66 11.36 7.23 11.44
N PHE A 67 11.13 5.93 11.34
CA PHE A 67 12.17 4.94 11.07
C PHE A 67 12.30 4.56 9.59
N GLU A 68 11.43 5.03 8.69
CA GLU A 68 11.47 4.72 7.26
C GLU A 68 12.78 5.13 6.61
N VAL A 69 13.22 6.37 6.82
CA VAL A 69 14.47 6.89 6.23
C VAL A 69 15.70 6.21 6.81
N PRO A 70 15.89 6.11 8.15
CA PRO A 70 16.99 5.34 8.74
C PRO A 70 17.08 3.90 8.24
N SER A 71 15.94 3.20 8.15
CA SER A 71 15.86 1.83 7.65
C SER A 71 16.39 1.69 6.23
N ASN A 72 15.98 2.60 5.32
CA ASN A 72 16.43 2.58 3.94
C ASN A 72 17.93 2.94 3.79
N MET A 73 18.47 3.80 4.66
CA MET A 73 19.90 4.08 4.70
C MET A 73 20.72 2.84 5.09
N ILE A 74 20.24 2.07 6.06
CA ILE A 74 20.88 0.81 6.49
C ILE A 74 20.78 -0.22 5.36
N MET A 75 19.64 -0.31 4.68
CA MET A 75 19.46 -1.22 3.54
C MET A 75 20.47 -0.96 2.41
N LYS A 76 20.78 0.29 2.10
CA LYS A 76 21.82 0.63 1.11
C LYS A 76 23.20 0.10 1.51
N LYS A 77 23.51 0.01 2.82
CA LYS A 77 24.79 -0.51 3.33
C LYS A 77 24.85 -2.03 3.41
N LEU A 78 23.79 -2.68 3.88
CA LEU A 78 23.73 -4.12 4.12
C LEU A 78 23.24 -4.92 2.91
N GLY A 79 22.69 -4.25 1.91
CA GLY A 79 22.06 -4.87 0.74
C GLY A 79 20.59 -5.22 0.95
N ALA A 80 19.81 -5.10 -0.13
CA ALA A 80 18.36 -5.22 -0.08
C ALA A 80 17.88 -6.61 0.40
N ARG A 81 18.52 -7.70 -0.06
CA ARG A 81 18.17 -9.08 0.33
C ARG A 81 18.16 -9.27 1.84
N VAL A 82 19.29 -8.96 2.49
CA VAL A 82 19.48 -9.14 3.93
C VAL A 82 18.52 -8.24 4.70
N TRP A 83 18.39 -7.00 4.27
CA TRP A 83 17.57 -6.03 4.97
C TRP A 83 16.06 -6.30 4.84
N LEU A 84 15.55 -6.67 3.65
CA LEU A 84 14.15 -7.08 3.45
C LEU A 84 13.82 -8.34 4.25
N ALA A 85 14.73 -9.31 4.29
CA ALA A 85 14.57 -10.51 5.11
C ALA A 85 14.50 -10.15 6.61
N ARG A 86 15.40 -9.27 7.09
CA ARG A 86 15.39 -8.80 8.48
C ARG A 86 14.08 -8.11 8.81
N ILE A 87 13.61 -7.20 7.92
CA ILE A 87 12.31 -6.54 8.08
C ILE A 87 11.22 -7.59 8.24
N ALA A 88 11.10 -8.55 7.31
CA ALA A 88 10.06 -9.57 7.31
C ALA A 88 10.09 -10.45 8.58
N ILE A 89 11.25 -10.93 8.96
CA ILE A 89 11.42 -11.78 10.16
C ILE A 89 11.06 -10.98 11.42
N SER A 90 11.60 -9.76 11.54
CA SER A 90 11.38 -8.97 12.76
C SER A 90 9.92 -8.55 12.92
N TRP A 91 9.24 -8.07 11.85
CA TRP A 91 7.83 -7.74 12.00
C TRP A 91 6.96 -8.96 12.26
N GLY A 92 7.21 -10.09 11.56
CA GLY A 92 6.44 -11.32 11.77
C GLY A 92 6.56 -11.85 13.20
N ILE A 93 7.75 -11.77 13.82
CA ILE A 93 7.95 -12.09 15.23
C ILE A 93 7.17 -11.14 16.13
N VAL A 94 7.28 -9.83 15.91
CA VAL A 94 6.57 -8.81 16.70
C VAL A 94 5.06 -9.00 16.60
N THR A 95 4.54 -9.28 15.40
CA THR A 95 3.13 -9.58 15.20
C THR A 95 2.71 -10.83 15.97
N ALA A 96 3.43 -11.93 15.87
CA ALA A 96 3.12 -13.15 16.62
C ALA A 96 3.15 -12.90 18.14
N VAL A 97 4.14 -12.16 18.63
CA VAL A 97 4.26 -11.78 20.05
C VAL A 97 3.11 -10.86 20.48
N THR A 98 2.56 -10.04 19.59
CA THR A 98 1.37 -9.21 19.88
C THR A 98 0.17 -10.07 20.31
N GLY A 99 0.09 -11.33 19.87
CA GLY A 99 -0.93 -12.28 20.35
C GLY A 99 -0.87 -12.59 21.86
N PHE A 100 0.19 -12.19 22.56
CA PHE A 100 0.39 -12.45 23.99
C PHE A 100 0.23 -11.19 24.86
N VAL A 101 -0.15 -10.05 24.30
CA VAL A 101 -0.38 -8.82 25.09
C VAL A 101 -1.55 -9.03 26.08
N ARG A 102 -1.43 -8.39 27.24
CA ARG A 102 -2.39 -8.54 28.35
C ARG A 102 -3.07 -7.24 28.76
N ASP A 103 -2.56 -6.11 28.29
CA ASP A 103 -3.07 -4.78 28.61
C ASP A 103 -2.82 -3.78 27.49
N VAL A 104 -3.42 -2.59 27.63
CA VAL A 104 -3.31 -1.50 26.64
C VAL A 104 -1.89 -0.97 26.48
N PRO A 105 -1.09 -0.74 27.54
CA PRO A 105 0.30 -0.33 27.40
C PRO A 105 1.14 -1.31 26.56
N GLN A 106 1.01 -2.62 26.80
CA GLN A 106 1.71 -3.64 26.02
C GLN A 106 1.29 -3.61 24.55
N LEU A 107 -0.01 -3.41 24.28
CA LEU A 107 -0.50 -3.26 22.91
C LEU A 107 0.15 -2.05 22.22
N TYR A 108 0.22 -0.89 22.88
CA TYR A 108 0.84 0.29 22.32
C TYR A 108 2.33 0.08 22.04
N ILE A 109 3.06 -0.53 22.98
CA ILE A 109 4.49 -0.87 22.80
C ILE A 109 4.64 -1.80 21.59
N ALA A 110 3.83 -2.86 21.51
CA ALA A 110 3.88 -3.81 20.39
C ALA A 110 3.63 -3.09 19.04
N ARG A 111 2.68 -2.14 18.98
CA ARG A 111 2.40 -1.35 17.76
C ARG A 111 3.54 -0.40 17.38
N ILE A 112 4.21 0.21 18.36
CA ILE A 112 5.40 1.04 18.11
C ILE A 112 6.54 0.17 17.56
N VAL A 113 6.83 -0.95 18.23
CA VAL A 113 7.90 -1.87 17.82
C VAL A 113 7.61 -2.45 16.44
N LEU A 114 6.35 -2.76 16.13
CA LEU A 114 5.93 -3.22 14.81
C LEU A 114 6.19 -2.16 13.74
N GLY A 115 5.83 -0.89 14.01
CA GLY A 115 6.11 0.23 13.09
C GLY A 115 7.60 0.39 12.78
N VAL A 116 8.46 0.27 13.80
CA VAL A 116 9.93 0.27 13.63
C VAL A 116 10.40 -0.94 12.82
N ALA A 117 9.85 -2.13 13.09
CA ALA A 117 10.24 -3.37 12.43
C ALA A 117 9.88 -3.37 10.94
N GLU A 118 8.71 -2.84 10.56
CA GLU A 118 8.23 -2.75 9.18
C GLU A 118 8.82 -1.58 8.39
N ALA A 119 9.37 -0.59 9.07
CA ALA A 119 9.81 0.65 8.44
C ALA A 119 10.79 0.39 7.29
N GLY A 120 10.52 1.04 6.14
CA GLY A 120 11.37 0.95 4.96
C GLY A 120 11.08 -0.23 4.03
N LEU A 121 10.07 -1.07 4.29
CA LEU A 121 9.77 -2.21 3.42
C LEU A 121 9.39 -1.77 2.00
N TYR A 122 8.39 -0.92 1.86
CA TYR A 122 7.88 -0.53 0.53
C TYR A 122 8.94 0.17 -0.33
N PRO A 123 9.61 1.24 0.13
CA PRO A 123 10.72 1.82 -0.64
C PRO A 123 11.85 0.81 -0.88
N GLY A 124 12.08 -0.10 0.06
CA GLY A 124 13.04 -1.20 -0.10
C GLY A 124 12.69 -2.15 -1.24
N LEU A 125 11.42 -2.52 -1.36
CA LEU A 125 10.94 -3.34 -2.47
C LEU A 125 11.09 -2.61 -3.80
N LEU A 126 10.73 -1.32 -3.85
CA LEU A 126 10.90 -0.52 -5.06
C LEU A 126 12.38 -0.44 -5.48
N LEU A 127 13.27 -0.17 -4.52
CA LEU A 127 14.71 -0.17 -4.78
C LEU A 127 15.20 -1.55 -5.26
N TYR A 128 14.75 -2.64 -4.64
CA TYR A 128 15.11 -3.99 -5.07
C TYR A 128 14.67 -4.26 -6.52
N LEU A 129 13.45 -3.83 -6.90
CA LEU A 129 12.97 -3.99 -8.28
C LEU A 129 13.81 -3.21 -9.30
N THR A 130 14.44 -2.09 -8.92
CA THR A 130 15.34 -1.36 -9.83
C THR A 130 16.59 -2.15 -10.20
N LEU A 131 17.02 -3.08 -9.33
CA LEU A 131 18.18 -3.93 -9.58
C LEU A 131 17.88 -5.10 -10.54
N TRP A 132 16.59 -5.35 -10.85
CA TRP A 132 16.15 -6.52 -11.61
C TRP A 132 15.37 -6.21 -12.86
N PHE A 133 14.78 -5.02 -12.96
CA PHE A 133 13.90 -4.65 -14.06
C PHE A 133 14.29 -3.30 -14.66
N ARG A 134 14.35 -3.25 -16.00
CA ARG A 134 14.50 -1.99 -16.74
C ARG A 134 13.24 -1.15 -16.62
N GLY A 135 13.28 0.11 -17.01
CA GLY A 135 12.18 1.05 -16.86
C GLY A 135 10.81 0.53 -17.34
N LYS A 136 10.77 -0.12 -18.51
CA LYS A 136 9.54 -0.67 -19.09
C LYS A 136 8.97 -1.86 -18.30
N GLU A 137 9.81 -2.81 -17.92
CA GLU A 137 9.43 -3.99 -17.15
C GLU A 137 9.19 -3.64 -15.69
N ARG A 138 9.91 -2.65 -15.15
CA ARG A 138 9.75 -2.14 -13.79
C ARG A 138 8.34 -1.60 -13.54
N GLY A 139 7.78 -0.87 -14.51
CA GLY A 139 6.40 -0.41 -14.41
C GLY A 139 5.39 -1.56 -14.23
N ARG A 140 5.58 -2.68 -14.95
CA ARG A 140 4.74 -3.89 -14.78
C ARG A 140 4.95 -4.57 -13.42
N ALA A 141 6.18 -4.64 -12.95
CA ALA A 141 6.50 -5.21 -11.63
C ALA A 141 5.85 -4.40 -10.50
N ILE A 142 5.92 -3.06 -10.56
CA ILE A 142 5.27 -2.16 -9.60
C ILE A 142 3.74 -2.29 -9.68
N ALA A 143 3.17 -2.42 -10.87
CA ALA A 143 1.73 -2.67 -11.02
C ALA A 143 1.30 -4.00 -10.38
N THR A 144 2.14 -5.03 -10.44
CA THR A 144 1.88 -6.30 -9.74
C THR A 144 1.89 -6.11 -8.21
N LEU A 145 2.79 -5.28 -7.68
CA LEU A 145 2.78 -4.93 -6.26
C LEU A 145 1.50 -4.17 -5.87
N ALA A 146 1.01 -3.27 -6.72
CA ALA A 146 -0.22 -2.55 -6.43
C ALA A 146 -1.43 -3.48 -6.27
N LEU A 147 -1.47 -4.61 -7.01
CA LEU A 147 -2.51 -5.65 -6.87
C LEU A 147 -2.36 -6.47 -5.59
N ALA A 148 -1.17 -6.52 -4.98
CA ALA A 148 -0.96 -7.22 -3.73
C ALA A 148 -1.76 -6.60 -2.57
N GLN A 149 -2.01 -5.28 -2.58
CA GLN A 149 -2.77 -4.61 -1.54
C GLN A 149 -4.23 -5.11 -1.45
N PRO A 150 -5.08 -5.04 -2.50
CA PRO A 150 -6.44 -5.56 -2.41
C PRO A 150 -6.46 -7.07 -2.15
N LEU A 151 -5.52 -7.84 -2.69
CA LEU A 151 -5.41 -9.27 -2.40
C LEU A 151 -5.15 -9.53 -0.91
N ALA A 152 -4.28 -8.75 -0.30
CA ALA A 152 -4.00 -8.81 1.14
C ALA A 152 -5.24 -8.49 1.98
N MET A 153 -6.03 -7.48 1.57
CA MET A 153 -7.26 -7.12 2.26
C MET A 153 -8.32 -8.23 2.16
N ILE A 154 -8.44 -8.87 0.99
CA ILE A 154 -9.33 -10.04 0.78
C ILE A 154 -8.92 -11.19 1.70
N LEU A 155 -7.63 -11.59 1.66
CA LEU A 155 -7.11 -12.68 2.47
C LEU A 155 -7.18 -12.37 3.97
N GLY A 156 -6.83 -11.14 4.36
CA GLY A 156 -6.88 -10.67 5.74
C GLY A 156 -8.30 -10.68 6.31
N SER A 157 -9.29 -10.25 5.50
CA SER A 157 -10.71 -10.29 5.88
C SER A 157 -11.17 -11.73 6.12
N LEU A 158 -10.90 -12.59 5.16
CA LEU A 158 -11.34 -13.98 5.20
C LEU A 158 -10.70 -14.74 6.37
N THR A 159 -9.36 -14.70 6.44
CA THR A 159 -8.62 -15.43 7.47
C THR A 159 -8.83 -14.85 8.86
N GLY A 160 -8.88 -13.51 8.99
CA GLY A 160 -9.10 -12.84 10.26
C GLY A 160 -10.45 -13.20 10.91
N GLY A 161 -11.53 -13.21 10.14
CA GLY A 161 -12.84 -13.60 10.61
C GLY A 161 -12.92 -15.08 11.02
N VAL A 162 -12.43 -15.98 10.14
CA VAL A 162 -12.44 -17.44 10.41
C VAL A 162 -11.56 -17.79 11.62
N ILE A 163 -10.35 -17.26 11.70
CA ILE A 163 -9.46 -17.53 12.84
C ILE A 163 -10.10 -17.06 14.14
N LEU A 164 -10.71 -15.88 14.15
CA LEU A 164 -11.30 -15.31 15.35
C LEU A 164 -12.42 -16.17 15.96
N ASP A 165 -13.25 -16.80 15.12
CA ASP A 165 -14.37 -17.62 15.56
C ASP A 165 -14.00 -19.09 15.82
N HIS A 166 -13.02 -19.64 15.09
CA HIS A 166 -12.82 -21.09 15.07
C HIS A 166 -11.51 -21.57 15.69
N VAL A 167 -10.53 -20.66 15.93
CA VAL A 167 -9.23 -21.07 16.45
C VAL A 167 -9.08 -20.63 17.90
N HIS A 168 -9.22 -21.60 18.81
CA HIS A 168 -9.09 -21.39 20.26
C HIS A 168 -8.13 -22.41 20.89
N TRP A 169 -7.08 -22.75 20.16
CA TRP A 169 -6.10 -23.76 20.60
C TRP A 169 -5.42 -23.33 21.90
N PHE A 170 -5.06 -24.30 22.72
CA PHE A 170 -4.38 -24.09 24.01
C PHE A 170 -5.12 -23.15 24.99
N GLY A 171 -6.44 -23.00 24.85
CA GLY A 171 -7.24 -22.11 25.70
C GLY A 171 -7.05 -20.62 25.43
N LEU A 172 -6.34 -20.25 24.36
CA LEU A 172 -6.16 -18.86 23.95
C LEU A 172 -7.33 -18.37 23.11
N ALA A 173 -7.74 -17.11 23.34
CA ALA A 173 -8.81 -16.48 22.56
C ALA A 173 -8.43 -16.33 21.08
N GLY A 174 -9.42 -16.40 20.19
CA GLY A 174 -9.22 -16.38 18.74
C GLY A 174 -8.45 -15.15 18.21
N TRP A 175 -8.64 -13.97 18.84
CA TRP A 175 -7.91 -12.76 18.43
C TRP A 175 -6.37 -12.90 18.59
N ARG A 176 -5.90 -13.68 19.55
CA ARG A 176 -4.49 -13.97 19.75
C ARG A 176 -3.93 -14.77 18.59
N TRP A 177 -4.74 -15.74 18.12
CA TRP A 177 -4.39 -16.55 16.96
C TRP A 177 -4.41 -15.78 15.65
N VAL A 178 -5.21 -14.72 15.53
CA VAL A 178 -5.14 -13.82 14.35
C VAL A 178 -3.71 -13.26 14.22
N PHE A 179 -3.11 -12.76 15.30
CA PHE A 179 -1.73 -12.26 15.26
C PHE A 179 -0.71 -13.36 15.03
N ILE A 180 -0.85 -14.49 15.73
CA ILE A 180 0.12 -15.61 15.63
C ILE A 180 0.11 -16.20 14.21
N LEU A 181 -1.06 -16.57 13.68
CA LEU A 181 -1.18 -17.25 12.39
C LEU A 181 -0.97 -16.32 11.18
N GLN A 182 -1.11 -15.01 11.34
CA GLN A 182 -0.80 -14.05 10.28
C GLN A 182 0.65 -13.53 10.38
N GLY A 183 1.26 -13.55 11.57
CA GLY A 183 2.65 -13.16 11.77
C GLY A 183 3.67 -14.24 11.38
N LEU A 184 3.42 -15.50 11.74
CA LEU A 184 4.34 -16.61 11.43
C LEU A 184 4.67 -16.78 9.94
N PRO A 185 3.70 -16.69 8.99
CA PRO A 185 4.02 -16.74 7.57
C PRO A 185 4.98 -15.63 7.12
N ALA A 186 4.92 -14.45 7.73
CA ALA A 186 5.86 -13.37 7.42
C ALA A 186 7.30 -13.73 7.80
N VAL A 187 7.49 -14.41 8.94
CA VAL A 187 8.81 -14.95 9.34
C VAL A 187 9.30 -15.96 8.30
N LEU A 188 8.43 -16.90 7.90
CA LEU A 188 8.78 -17.92 6.90
C LEU A 188 9.17 -17.26 5.57
N ILE A 189 8.41 -16.28 5.11
CA ILE A 189 8.70 -15.55 3.86
C ILE A 189 10.02 -14.78 4.00
N GLY A 190 10.30 -14.18 5.16
CA GLY A 190 11.58 -13.52 5.43
C GLY A 190 12.76 -14.49 5.29
N VAL A 191 12.63 -15.70 5.81
CA VAL A 191 13.63 -16.77 5.62
C VAL A 191 13.75 -17.17 4.16
N LEU A 192 12.62 -17.33 3.44
CA LEU A 192 12.64 -17.62 2.01
C LEU A 192 13.29 -16.50 1.19
N VAL A 193 13.05 -15.25 1.53
CA VAL A 193 13.74 -14.09 0.92
C VAL A 193 15.25 -14.19 1.15
N LEU A 194 15.67 -14.52 2.36
CA LEU A 194 17.10 -14.66 2.69
C LEU A 194 17.78 -15.80 1.92
N VAL A 195 17.08 -16.89 1.69
CA VAL A 195 17.63 -18.09 1.02
C VAL A 195 17.52 -18.00 -0.50
N LEU A 196 16.39 -17.57 -1.03
CA LEU A 196 16.04 -17.70 -2.44
C LEU A 196 16.33 -16.44 -3.28
N LEU A 197 16.23 -15.23 -2.69
CA LEU A 197 16.46 -14.01 -3.46
C LEU A 197 17.96 -13.68 -3.53
N PRO A 198 18.55 -13.48 -4.71
CA PRO A 198 19.90 -12.97 -4.84
C PRO A 198 19.92 -11.44 -4.63
N SER A 199 21.02 -10.91 -4.09
CA SER A 199 21.15 -9.46 -3.86
C SER A 199 21.30 -8.67 -5.15
N THR A 200 22.00 -9.23 -6.15
CA THR A 200 22.28 -8.60 -7.44
C THR A 200 22.18 -9.61 -8.59
N PRO A 201 22.02 -9.17 -9.83
CA PRO A 201 22.04 -10.05 -11.00
C PRO A 201 23.29 -10.93 -11.10
N ALA A 202 24.45 -10.42 -10.71
CA ALA A 202 25.72 -11.16 -10.72
C ALA A 202 25.69 -12.42 -9.83
N GLN A 203 24.91 -12.39 -8.74
CA GLN A 203 24.76 -13.50 -7.79
C GLN A 203 23.63 -14.47 -8.16
N ALA A 204 22.87 -14.18 -9.22
CA ALA A 204 21.70 -14.97 -9.62
C ALA A 204 22.09 -16.31 -10.24
N ARG A 205 22.05 -17.40 -9.46
CA ARG A 205 22.40 -18.76 -9.92
C ARG A 205 21.46 -19.29 -10.99
N PHE A 206 20.23 -18.75 -11.11
CA PHE A 206 19.23 -19.16 -12.10
C PHE A 206 19.45 -18.50 -13.48
N LEU A 207 20.37 -17.55 -13.61
CA LEU A 207 20.76 -16.93 -14.87
C LEU A 207 22.09 -17.51 -15.39
N SER A 208 22.20 -17.69 -16.70
CA SER A 208 23.47 -18.02 -17.34
C SER A 208 24.45 -16.85 -17.26
N GLY A 209 25.73 -17.10 -17.56
CA GLY A 209 26.74 -16.04 -17.58
C GLY A 209 26.43 -14.93 -18.59
N GLU A 210 25.90 -15.28 -19.75
CA GLU A 210 25.47 -14.34 -20.79
C GLU A 210 24.25 -13.51 -20.33
N GLU A 211 23.24 -14.17 -19.73
CA GLU A 211 22.05 -13.53 -19.22
C GLU A 211 22.38 -12.52 -18.10
N ARG A 212 23.35 -12.85 -17.22
CA ARG A 212 23.82 -11.92 -16.17
C ARG A 212 24.48 -10.69 -16.76
N LYS A 213 25.41 -10.90 -17.71
CA LYS A 213 26.12 -9.79 -18.39
C LYS A 213 25.13 -8.89 -19.13
N TRP A 214 24.20 -9.50 -19.87
CA TRP A 214 23.17 -8.75 -20.58
C TRP A 214 22.31 -7.93 -19.62
N LEU A 215 21.79 -8.54 -18.55
CA LEU A 215 20.92 -7.85 -17.58
C LEU A 215 21.65 -6.70 -16.88
N GLN A 216 22.90 -6.94 -16.45
CA GLN A 216 23.69 -5.90 -15.80
C GLN A 216 23.95 -4.73 -16.76
N GLY A 217 24.34 -5.01 -18.00
CA GLY A 217 24.56 -3.97 -18.99
C GLY A 217 23.32 -3.15 -19.34
N GLU A 218 22.14 -3.77 -19.30
CA GLU A 218 20.88 -3.06 -19.53
C GLU A 218 20.45 -2.20 -18.32
N ILE A 219 20.68 -2.70 -17.11
CA ILE A 219 20.40 -1.93 -15.88
C ILE A 219 21.36 -0.74 -15.77
N ASP A 220 22.64 -0.93 -16.11
CA ASP A 220 23.65 0.13 -16.08
C ASP A 220 23.32 1.27 -17.06
N LYS A 221 22.66 0.98 -18.19
CA LYS A 221 22.17 2.02 -19.13
C LYS A 221 21.04 2.87 -18.54
N ASP A 222 20.18 2.25 -17.73
CA ASP A 222 19.08 2.93 -17.03
C ASP A 222 19.54 3.63 -15.74
N TYR A 223 20.80 3.39 -15.33
CA TYR A 223 21.32 3.93 -14.08
C TYR A 223 21.57 5.44 -14.25
N VAL A 224 20.71 6.22 -13.63
CA VAL A 224 20.97 7.64 -13.41
C VAL A 224 21.72 7.73 -12.07
N PRO A 225 22.95 8.26 -12.05
CA PRO A 225 23.69 8.43 -10.80
C PRO A 225 22.81 9.18 -9.80
N GLU A 226 22.51 8.56 -8.66
CA GLU A 226 21.86 9.28 -7.57
C GLU A 226 22.74 10.48 -7.22
N GLN A 227 22.26 11.67 -7.48
CA GLN A 227 22.86 12.84 -6.84
C GLN A 227 22.81 12.56 -5.35
N LYS A 228 23.93 12.78 -4.64
CA LYS A 228 24.02 12.63 -3.19
C LYS A 228 23.06 13.63 -2.55
N GLU A 229 21.78 13.30 -2.57
CA GLU A 229 20.76 14.13 -1.93
C GLU A 229 20.88 13.98 -0.43
N THR A 230 21.36 15.03 0.16
CA THR A 230 21.38 15.19 1.60
C THR A 230 19.93 15.26 2.10
N PHE A 231 19.66 14.81 3.33
CA PHE A 231 18.37 15.01 4.01
C PHE A 231 17.85 16.46 3.89
N LEU A 232 18.76 17.43 3.88
CA LEU A 232 18.47 18.85 3.61
C LEU A 232 17.98 19.11 2.17
N GLY A 233 18.42 18.33 1.18
CA GLY A 233 17.93 18.41 -0.19
C GLY A 233 16.48 17.95 -0.29
N GLN A 234 16.12 16.89 0.42
CA GLN A 234 14.73 16.40 0.53
C GLN A 234 13.82 17.44 1.19
N LEU A 235 14.27 18.11 2.25
CA LEU A 235 13.55 19.21 2.88
C LEU A 235 13.38 20.43 1.95
N ARG A 236 14.35 20.65 1.05
CA ARG A 236 14.26 21.76 0.08
C ARG A 236 13.18 21.50 -0.99
N ILE A 237 12.99 20.25 -1.41
CA ILE A 237 11.92 19.86 -2.35
C ILE A 237 10.54 20.08 -1.73
N MET A 238 10.39 19.89 -0.42
CA MET A 238 9.14 20.17 0.28
C MET A 238 8.76 21.66 0.31
N LYS A 239 9.68 22.58 -0.03
CA LYS A 239 9.37 24.01 -0.23
C LYS A 239 8.67 24.27 -1.58
N ASP A 240 8.72 23.31 -2.53
CA ASP A 240 7.93 23.43 -3.76
C ASP A 240 6.44 23.31 -3.43
N ARG A 241 5.71 24.41 -3.68
CA ARG A 241 4.28 24.49 -3.41
C ARG A 241 3.48 23.38 -4.12
N ARG A 242 3.97 22.86 -5.25
CA ARG A 242 3.30 21.79 -5.99
C ARG A 242 3.46 20.45 -5.29
N VAL A 243 4.69 20.16 -4.82
CA VAL A 243 4.99 18.95 -4.04
C VAL A 243 4.18 18.96 -2.75
N LEU A 244 4.19 20.09 -2.03
CA LEU A 244 3.42 20.24 -0.79
C LEU A 244 1.92 20.09 -1.03
N HIS A 245 1.38 20.68 -2.09
CA HIS A 245 -0.04 20.57 -2.44
C HIS A 245 -0.44 19.11 -2.70
N LEU A 246 0.36 18.38 -3.49
CA LEU A 246 0.14 16.95 -3.73
C LEU A 246 0.29 16.14 -2.44
N ALA A 247 1.30 16.39 -1.64
CA ALA A 247 1.55 15.69 -0.40
C ALA A 247 0.37 15.84 0.59
N VAL A 248 -0.13 17.07 0.77
CA VAL A 248 -1.28 17.35 1.63
C VAL A 248 -2.56 16.75 1.07
N ALA A 249 -2.78 16.80 -0.25
CA ALA A 249 -3.93 16.14 -0.87
C ALA A 249 -3.89 14.62 -0.62
N ASN A 250 -2.72 13.99 -0.79
CA ASN A 250 -2.56 12.55 -0.53
C ASN A 250 -2.67 12.18 0.95
N PHE A 251 -2.25 13.07 1.85
CA PHE A 251 -2.49 12.91 3.28
C PHE A 251 -3.99 12.76 3.59
N PHE A 252 -4.83 13.63 3.03
CA PHE A 252 -6.28 13.54 3.22
C PHE A 252 -6.87 12.28 2.56
N ALA A 253 -6.39 11.88 1.38
CA ALA A 253 -6.79 10.61 0.77
C ALA A 253 -6.41 9.41 1.65
N ALA A 254 -5.21 9.43 2.24
CA ALA A 254 -4.73 8.38 3.13
C ALA A 254 -5.53 8.32 4.46
N CYS A 255 -5.98 9.46 5.00
CA CYS A 255 -6.92 9.47 6.14
C CYS A 255 -8.20 8.69 5.80
N GLY A 256 -8.75 8.88 4.59
CA GLY A 256 -9.91 8.14 4.11
C GLY A 256 -9.63 6.65 3.94
N LEU A 257 -8.55 6.30 3.24
CA LEU A 257 -8.16 4.92 2.99
C LEU A 257 -7.94 4.13 4.29
N TYR A 258 -7.10 4.63 5.17
CA TYR A 258 -6.77 3.93 6.41
C TYR A 258 -7.92 3.97 7.42
N GLY A 259 -8.69 5.07 7.48
CA GLY A 259 -9.92 5.13 8.26
C GLY A 259 -10.90 4.03 7.84
N PHE A 260 -11.18 3.90 6.55
CA PHE A 260 -12.02 2.83 6.02
C PHE A 260 -11.44 1.44 6.32
N THR A 261 -10.17 1.22 6.02
CA THR A 261 -9.52 -0.09 6.15
C THR A 261 -9.58 -0.61 7.58
N PHE A 262 -9.24 0.22 8.57
CA PHE A 262 -9.18 -0.22 9.97
C PHE A 262 -10.56 -0.38 10.61
N PHE A 263 -11.55 0.39 10.17
CA PHE A 263 -12.88 0.34 10.78
C PHE A 263 -13.90 -0.49 10.00
N LEU A 264 -13.56 -1.03 8.82
CA LEU A 264 -14.48 -1.85 8.02
C LEU A 264 -15.11 -3.00 8.80
N PRO A 265 -14.37 -3.83 9.59
CA PRO A 265 -15.00 -4.90 10.36
C PRO A 265 -16.00 -4.40 11.39
N GLN A 266 -15.74 -3.25 12.04
CA GLN A 266 -16.66 -2.63 12.99
C GLN A 266 -17.92 -2.08 12.30
N ILE A 267 -17.75 -1.44 11.13
CA ILE A 267 -18.88 -0.93 10.34
C ILE A 267 -19.79 -2.10 9.95
N VAL A 268 -19.22 -3.22 9.49
CA VAL A 268 -19.99 -4.43 9.15
C VAL A 268 -20.65 -5.02 10.38
N LYS A 269 -19.97 -5.06 11.54
CA LYS A 269 -20.57 -5.54 12.80
C LYS A 269 -21.76 -4.71 13.25
N GLN A 270 -21.77 -3.42 12.95
CA GLN A 270 -22.89 -2.52 13.31
C GLN A 270 -24.12 -2.65 12.40
N MET A 271 -23.99 -3.33 11.25
CA MET A 271 -25.16 -3.63 10.39
C MET A 271 -26.10 -4.62 11.04
N ASP A 272 -25.54 -5.64 11.71
CA ASP A 272 -26.27 -6.64 12.47
C ASP A 272 -25.38 -7.17 13.61
N SER A 273 -25.85 -6.98 14.84
CA SER A 273 -25.15 -7.44 16.04
C SER A 273 -25.05 -8.96 16.16
N SER A 274 -25.87 -9.71 15.40
CA SER A 274 -25.82 -11.19 15.35
C SER A 274 -24.67 -11.73 14.51
N TYR A 275 -24.04 -10.93 13.65
CA TYR A 275 -22.96 -11.41 12.79
C TYR A 275 -21.78 -11.93 13.61
N SER A 276 -21.38 -13.17 13.31
CA SER A 276 -20.12 -13.75 13.79
C SER A 276 -18.92 -13.06 13.13
N ALA A 277 -17.73 -13.25 13.67
CA ALA A 277 -16.54 -12.70 13.06
C ALA A 277 -16.26 -13.30 11.66
N THR A 278 -16.62 -14.57 11.46
CA THR A 278 -16.60 -15.24 10.16
C THR A 278 -17.51 -14.54 9.16
N ASN A 279 -18.76 -14.23 9.54
CA ASN A 279 -19.68 -13.48 8.69
C ASN A 279 -19.13 -12.09 8.34
N ILE A 280 -18.57 -11.38 9.32
CA ILE A 280 -17.93 -10.08 9.11
C ILE A 280 -16.74 -10.20 8.14
N GLY A 281 -15.96 -11.27 8.27
CA GLY A 281 -14.85 -11.55 7.36
C GLY A 281 -15.32 -11.75 5.92
N PHE A 282 -16.30 -12.61 5.69
CA PHE A 282 -16.87 -12.87 4.36
C PHE A 282 -17.53 -11.62 3.75
N LEU A 283 -18.32 -10.88 4.54
CA LEU A 283 -18.94 -9.63 4.08
C LEU A 283 -17.87 -8.56 3.76
N GLY A 284 -16.79 -8.52 4.55
CA GLY A 284 -15.66 -7.62 4.32
C GLY A 284 -14.86 -7.92 3.03
N VAL A 285 -14.92 -9.15 2.50
CA VAL A 285 -14.31 -9.50 1.22
C VAL A 285 -14.98 -8.77 0.05
N ILE A 286 -16.30 -8.59 0.09
CA ILE A 286 -17.09 -8.03 -1.01
C ILE A 286 -16.59 -6.63 -1.43
N PRO A 287 -16.45 -5.65 -0.54
CA PRO A 287 -15.90 -4.35 -0.88
C PRO A 287 -14.49 -4.43 -1.51
N TRP A 288 -13.62 -5.29 -0.97
CA TRP A 288 -12.25 -5.39 -1.48
C TRP A 288 -12.15 -6.03 -2.87
N VAL A 289 -13.00 -7.03 -3.17
CA VAL A 289 -13.08 -7.63 -4.51
C VAL A 289 -13.60 -6.61 -5.52
N VAL A 290 -14.69 -5.91 -5.21
CA VAL A 290 -15.26 -4.87 -6.07
C VAL A 290 -14.26 -3.71 -6.22
N GLY A 291 -13.59 -3.32 -5.13
CA GLY A 291 -12.54 -2.31 -5.15
C GLY A 291 -11.34 -2.68 -6.04
N ALA A 292 -10.90 -3.95 -5.99
CA ALA A 292 -9.83 -4.44 -6.86
C ALA A 292 -10.20 -4.37 -8.35
N LEU A 293 -11.41 -4.79 -8.70
CA LEU A 293 -11.93 -4.68 -10.07
C LEU A 293 -12.03 -3.22 -10.50
N GLY A 294 -12.59 -2.37 -9.63
CA GLY A 294 -12.70 -0.94 -9.87
C GLY A 294 -11.33 -0.27 -10.09
N MET A 295 -10.33 -0.62 -9.27
CA MET A 295 -8.96 -0.13 -9.42
C MET A 295 -8.38 -0.42 -10.80
N LEU A 296 -8.57 -1.64 -11.32
CA LEU A 296 -8.09 -2.04 -12.65
C LEU A 296 -8.81 -1.28 -13.76
N LEU A 297 -10.13 -1.13 -13.65
CA LEU A 297 -10.95 -0.40 -14.64
C LEU A 297 -10.58 1.08 -14.67
N VAL A 298 -10.46 1.71 -13.51
CA VAL A 298 -10.11 3.13 -13.39
C VAL A 298 -8.69 3.38 -13.91
N ALA A 299 -7.72 2.53 -13.53
CA ALA A 299 -6.35 2.64 -14.03
C ALA A 299 -6.31 2.54 -15.57
N ARG A 300 -6.97 1.53 -16.15
CA ARG A 300 -7.04 1.34 -17.60
C ARG A 300 -7.72 2.53 -18.31
N ASN A 301 -8.82 3.03 -17.77
CA ASN A 301 -9.52 4.17 -18.35
C ASN A 301 -8.69 5.45 -18.26
N SER A 302 -8.06 5.71 -17.13
CA SER A 302 -7.16 6.83 -16.95
C SER A 302 -5.93 6.76 -17.87
N ASP A 303 -5.39 5.56 -18.11
CA ASP A 303 -4.29 5.36 -19.06
C ASP A 303 -4.75 5.62 -20.51
N ARG A 304 -5.93 5.14 -20.88
CA ARG A 304 -6.50 5.30 -22.23
C ARG A 304 -6.83 6.75 -22.56
N THR A 305 -7.40 7.48 -21.60
CA THR A 305 -7.82 8.89 -21.80
C THR A 305 -6.67 9.87 -21.60
N GLY A 306 -5.60 9.46 -20.92
CA GLY A 306 -4.50 10.33 -20.50
C GLY A 306 -4.89 11.32 -19.41
N GLU A 307 -6.17 11.36 -19.04
CA GLU A 307 -6.70 12.23 -18.01
C GLU A 307 -6.46 11.57 -16.63
N ARG A 308 -5.80 12.29 -15.72
CA ARG A 308 -5.41 11.78 -14.40
C ARG A 308 -6.17 12.46 -13.27
N ARG A 309 -6.26 13.78 -13.34
CA ARG A 309 -6.78 14.62 -12.26
C ARG A 309 -8.26 14.38 -11.99
N GLY A 310 -9.09 14.36 -13.03
CA GLY A 310 -10.52 14.13 -12.91
C GLY A 310 -10.85 12.74 -12.40
N HIS A 311 -10.05 11.70 -12.79
CA HIS A 311 -10.19 10.36 -12.24
C HIS A 311 -9.95 10.35 -10.74
N VAL A 312 -8.89 11.02 -10.24
CA VAL A 312 -8.63 11.10 -8.79
C VAL A 312 -9.77 11.81 -8.07
N ILE A 313 -10.22 12.97 -8.59
CA ILE A 313 -11.34 13.72 -7.99
C ILE A 313 -12.60 12.86 -7.94
N ALA A 314 -12.96 12.21 -9.05
CA ALA A 314 -14.14 11.36 -9.13
C ALA A 314 -14.07 10.19 -8.12
N MET A 315 -12.90 9.56 -7.98
CA MET A 315 -12.70 8.46 -7.03
C MET A 315 -12.79 8.92 -5.58
N MET A 316 -12.26 10.10 -5.23
CA MET A 316 -12.38 10.65 -3.88
C MET A 316 -13.83 11.00 -3.53
N LEU A 317 -14.57 11.61 -4.47
CA LEU A 317 -15.98 11.91 -4.27
C LEU A 317 -16.82 10.63 -4.19
N LEU A 318 -16.54 9.63 -5.03
CA LEU A 318 -17.19 8.33 -4.98
C LEU A 318 -17.02 7.67 -3.60
N ALA A 319 -15.78 7.69 -3.07
CA ALA A 319 -15.50 7.16 -1.74
C ALA A 319 -16.23 7.94 -0.64
N ALA A 320 -16.27 9.27 -0.72
CA ALA A 320 -16.99 10.11 0.24
C ALA A 320 -18.49 9.84 0.23
N ILE A 321 -19.11 9.76 -0.96
CA ILE A 321 -20.53 9.44 -1.13
C ILE A 321 -20.82 8.02 -0.65
N GLY A 322 -19.96 7.06 -1.00
CA GLY A 322 -20.09 5.69 -0.52
C GLY A 322 -20.05 5.58 1.00
N LEU A 323 -19.09 6.27 1.65
CA LEU A 323 -18.97 6.23 3.11
C LEU A 323 -20.16 6.93 3.80
N PHE A 324 -20.62 8.05 3.26
CA PHE A 324 -21.83 8.72 3.73
C PHE A 324 -23.07 7.81 3.57
N GLY A 325 -23.22 7.18 2.40
CA GLY A 325 -24.29 6.21 2.15
C GLY A 325 -24.26 5.01 3.12
N ALA A 326 -23.06 4.47 3.40
CA ALA A 326 -22.90 3.37 4.35
C ALA A 326 -23.39 3.75 5.78
N ILE A 327 -23.19 5.01 6.17
CA ILE A 327 -23.73 5.54 7.44
C ILE A 327 -25.27 5.59 7.41
N GLN A 328 -25.85 6.11 6.33
CA GLN A 328 -27.31 6.27 6.23
C GLN A 328 -28.04 4.92 6.14
N PHE A 329 -27.46 3.98 5.40
CA PHE A 329 -28.05 2.66 5.17
C PHE A 329 -27.53 1.58 6.14
N ARG A 330 -26.94 1.96 7.28
CA ARG A 330 -26.30 1.02 8.22
C ARG A 330 -27.22 -0.13 8.69
N HIS A 331 -28.54 0.09 8.73
CA HIS A 331 -29.55 -0.92 9.09
C HIS A 331 -30.11 -1.71 7.90
N THR A 332 -29.59 -1.47 6.70
CA THR A 332 -29.95 -2.18 5.46
C THR A 332 -28.68 -2.82 4.89
N PRO A 333 -28.33 -4.07 5.29
CA PRO A 333 -27.02 -4.66 5.02
C PRO A 333 -26.62 -4.65 3.55
N VAL A 334 -27.55 -4.94 2.64
CA VAL A 334 -27.25 -4.95 1.19
C VAL A 334 -26.88 -3.56 0.69
N ALA A 335 -27.67 -2.54 1.04
CA ALA A 335 -27.39 -1.16 0.63
C ALA A 335 -26.07 -0.65 1.24
N ALA A 336 -25.83 -0.97 2.52
CA ALA A 336 -24.57 -0.62 3.18
C ALA A 336 -23.35 -1.28 2.51
N LEU A 337 -23.43 -2.56 2.12
CA LEU A 337 -22.37 -3.28 1.42
C LEU A 337 -22.10 -2.70 0.02
N ILE A 338 -23.16 -2.30 -0.71
CA ILE A 338 -23.01 -1.58 -1.98
C ILE A 338 -22.23 -0.28 -1.74
N CYS A 339 -22.64 0.50 -0.76
CA CYS A 339 -21.98 1.74 -0.40
C CYS A 339 -20.51 1.53 0.02
N LEU A 340 -20.21 0.53 0.85
CA LEU A 340 -18.82 0.19 1.22
C LEU A 340 -18.00 -0.29 0.01
N SER A 341 -18.62 -0.94 -0.97
CA SER A 341 -17.97 -1.31 -2.22
C SER A 341 -17.60 -0.08 -3.05
N LEU A 342 -18.44 0.95 -3.07
CA LEU A 342 -18.11 2.23 -3.70
C LEU A 342 -16.95 2.93 -2.97
N VAL A 343 -16.88 2.85 -1.64
CA VAL A 343 -15.72 3.35 -0.89
C VAL A 343 -14.45 2.64 -1.35
N ALA A 344 -14.47 1.30 -1.41
CA ALA A 344 -13.31 0.51 -1.80
C ALA A 344 -12.85 0.81 -3.24
N VAL A 345 -13.80 0.98 -4.18
CA VAL A 345 -13.48 1.43 -5.56
C VAL A 345 -12.79 2.80 -5.55
N GLY A 346 -13.30 3.75 -4.76
CA GLY A 346 -12.73 5.08 -4.68
C GLY A 346 -11.32 5.10 -4.09
N VAL A 347 -11.12 4.47 -2.91
CA VAL A 347 -9.84 4.48 -2.19
C VAL A 347 -8.76 3.57 -2.80
N LEU A 348 -9.10 2.64 -3.66
CA LEU A 348 -8.13 1.87 -4.45
C LEU A 348 -7.96 2.44 -5.85
N GLY A 349 -9.06 2.89 -6.49
CA GLY A 349 -9.05 3.38 -7.86
C GLY A 349 -8.27 4.68 -8.06
N TYR A 350 -8.13 5.52 -7.02
CA TYR A 350 -7.37 6.76 -7.15
C TYR A 350 -5.85 6.54 -7.24
N LEU A 351 -5.33 5.44 -6.73
CA LEU A 351 -3.89 5.23 -6.52
C LEU A 351 -3.09 5.36 -7.83
N ALA A 352 -3.46 4.63 -8.86
CA ALA A 352 -2.73 4.66 -10.13
C ALA A 352 -2.79 6.05 -10.83
N PRO A 353 -3.97 6.67 -11.03
CA PRO A 353 -4.05 8.03 -11.58
C PRO A 353 -3.31 9.07 -10.74
N TYR A 354 -3.35 8.96 -9.40
CA TYR A 354 -2.69 9.90 -8.50
C TYR A 354 -1.16 9.86 -8.66
N TRP A 355 -0.55 8.68 -8.61
CA TRP A 355 0.89 8.55 -8.75
C TRP A 355 1.38 8.93 -10.16
N ALA A 356 0.57 8.65 -11.19
CA ALA A 356 0.84 9.10 -12.54
C ALA A 356 0.74 10.64 -12.67
N LEU A 357 -0.23 11.28 -12.00
CA LEU A 357 -0.35 12.74 -11.92
C LEU A 357 0.86 13.37 -11.21
N ALA A 358 1.22 12.83 -10.05
CA ALA A 358 2.36 13.30 -9.28
C ALA A 358 3.67 13.22 -10.09
N SER A 359 3.91 12.10 -10.78
CA SER A 359 5.10 11.92 -11.62
C SER A 359 5.17 12.89 -12.80
N ARG A 360 4.03 13.33 -13.34
CA ARG A 360 3.98 14.33 -14.43
C ARG A 360 4.26 15.77 -13.97
N ILE A 361 3.92 16.07 -12.72
CA ILE A 361 4.08 17.43 -12.15
C ILE A 361 5.50 17.67 -11.67
N LEU A 362 6.15 16.61 -11.19
CA LEU A 362 7.52 16.65 -10.69
C LEU A 362 8.50 16.71 -11.86
N SER A 363 9.59 17.50 -11.72
CA SER A 363 10.70 17.50 -12.70
C SER A 363 11.41 16.15 -12.68
N LYS A 364 11.97 15.73 -13.81
CA LYS A 364 12.68 14.44 -13.94
C LYS A 364 13.78 14.27 -12.88
N GLU A 365 14.49 15.34 -12.56
CA GLU A 365 15.60 15.36 -11.59
C GLU A 365 15.11 15.14 -10.14
N HIS A 366 13.91 15.57 -9.81
CA HIS A 366 13.37 15.55 -8.45
C HIS A 366 12.24 14.54 -8.26
N THR A 367 11.92 13.74 -9.27
CA THR A 367 10.74 12.84 -9.22
C THR A 367 10.86 11.83 -8.08
N ALA A 368 11.99 11.15 -7.93
CA ALA A 368 12.15 10.10 -6.92
C ALA A 368 12.00 10.66 -5.49
N VAL A 369 12.66 11.78 -5.21
CA VAL A 369 12.63 12.42 -3.88
C VAL A 369 11.28 13.07 -3.61
N GLY A 370 10.69 13.71 -4.62
CA GLY A 370 9.35 14.29 -4.51
C GLY A 370 8.28 13.24 -4.22
N LEU A 371 8.31 12.11 -4.91
CA LEU A 371 7.38 11.00 -4.65
C LEU A 371 7.59 10.39 -3.25
N ALA A 372 8.84 10.26 -2.80
CA ALA A 372 9.13 9.79 -1.44
C ALA A 372 8.60 10.76 -0.38
N ALA A 373 8.81 12.07 -0.56
CA ALA A 373 8.29 13.09 0.35
C ALA A 373 6.75 13.10 0.41
N ILE A 374 6.09 12.97 -0.76
CA ILE A 374 4.63 12.84 -0.84
C ILE A 374 4.16 11.60 -0.07
N ASN A 375 4.84 10.46 -0.23
CA ASN A 375 4.48 9.21 0.45
C ASN A 375 4.64 9.31 1.97
N SER A 376 5.74 9.91 2.44
CA SER A 376 6.00 10.06 3.89
C SER A 376 4.95 10.95 4.57
N ILE A 377 4.53 12.05 3.92
CA ILE A 377 3.45 12.90 4.44
C ILE A 377 2.12 12.15 4.40
N ALA A 378 1.84 11.42 3.31
CA ALA A 378 0.62 10.63 3.19
C ALA A 378 0.53 9.54 4.28
N ALA A 379 1.65 8.93 4.66
CA ALA A 379 1.67 7.93 5.72
C ALA A 379 1.20 8.47 7.08
N LEU A 380 1.35 9.79 7.34
CA LEU A 380 0.74 10.44 8.51
C LEU A 380 -0.79 10.39 8.47
N GLY A 381 -1.41 10.30 7.30
CA GLY A 381 -2.85 10.05 7.18
C GLY A 381 -3.27 8.71 7.80
N GLY A 382 -2.37 7.72 7.78
CA GLY A 382 -2.55 6.46 8.51
C GLY A 382 -2.58 6.62 10.03
N PHE A 383 -1.92 7.67 10.57
CA PHE A 383 -2.06 8.04 11.97
C PHE A 383 -3.37 8.79 12.22
N PHE A 384 -3.61 9.88 11.50
CA PHE A 384 -4.75 10.77 11.80
C PHE A 384 -6.10 10.12 11.50
N GLY A 385 -6.23 9.32 10.42
CA GLY A 385 -7.48 8.64 10.07
C GLY A 385 -8.04 7.81 11.22
N PRO A 386 -7.38 6.73 11.63
CA PRO A 386 -7.87 5.88 12.71
C PRO A 386 -7.94 6.58 14.07
N TYR A 387 -6.98 7.46 14.38
CA TYR A 387 -6.96 8.19 15.65
C TYR A 387 -8.21 9.07 15.83
N VAL A 388 -8.54 9.89 14.83
CA VAL A 388 -9.67 10.82 14.91
C VAL A 388 -10.99 10.05 14.91
N ILE A 389 -11.12 8.97 14.11
CA ILE A 389 -12.32 8.11 14.15
C ILE A 389 -12.48 7.53 15.55
N GLY A 390 -11.42 6.93 16.11
CA GLY A 390 -11.48 6.32 17.43
C GLY A 390 -11.84 7.30 18.54
N LYS A 391 -11.29 8.50 18.50
CA LYS A 391 -11.57 9.55 19.51
C LYS A 391 -13.00 10.07 19.47
N ASN A 392 -13.62 10.11 18.30
CA ASN A 392 -14.98 10.60 18.12
C ASN A 392 -16.05 9.49 18.12
N ALA A 393 -15.63 8.22 18.15
CA ALA A 393 -16.52 7.09 18.27
C ALA A 393 -16.98 6.93 19.73
N THR A 394 -18.23 6.54 19.92
CA THR A 394 -18.74 6.04 21.21
C THR A 394 -18.46 4.54 21.33
N ALA A 395 -18.68 3.96 22.52
CA ALA A 395 -18.44 2.53 22.76
C ALA A 395 -19.14 1.63 21.74
N ASP A 396 -20.35 2.01 21.32
CA ASP A 396 -21.22 1.20 20.44
C ASP A 396 -21.42 1.78 19.05
N ASN A 397 -20.86 2.96 18.75
CA ASN A 397 -21.12 3.63 17.48
C ASN A 397 -19.91 4.38 16.93
N VAL A 398 -19.37 3.87 15.81
CA VAL A 398 -18.27 4.51 15.07
C VAL A 398 -18.73 5.60 14.11
N THR A 399 -20.04 5.75 13.91
CA THR A 399 -20.64 6.61 12.86
C THR A 399 -20.13 8.05 12.93
N VAL A 400 -20.10 8.64 14.13
CA VAL A 400 -19.65 10.03 14.31
C VAL A 400 -18.20 10.19 13.86
N GLY A 401 -17.34 9.22 14.18
CA GLY A 401 -15.95 9.23 13.75
C GLY A 401 -15.78 9.15 12.23
N LEU A 402 -16.71 8.50 11.51
CA LEU A 402 -16.64 8.33 10.07
C LEU A 402 -16.91 9.62 9.26
N TYR A 403 -17.48 10.66 9.87
CA TYR A 403 -17.58 11.96 9.18
C TYR A 403 -16.20 12.62 8.93
N PHE A 404 -15.21 12.32 9.76
CA PHE A 404 -13.86 12.81 9.55
C PHE A 404 -13.23 12.33 8.22
N PRO A 405 -13.16 11.02 7.93
CA PRO A 405 -12.64 10.55 6.64
C PRO A 405 -13.48 11.04 5.45
N ILE A 406 -14.81 11.20 5.58
CA ILE A 406 -15.64 11.81 4.53
C ILE A 406 -15.14 13.23 4.23
N GLY A 407 -14.97 14.05 5.26
CA GLY A 407 -14.43 15.39 5.11
C GLY A 407 -13.04 15.39 4.46
N CYS A 408 -12.15 14.49 4.88
CA CYS A 408 -10.82 14.33 4.29
C CYS A 408 -10.88 14.01 2.78
N LEU A 409 -11.73 13.08 2.37
CA LEU A 409 -11.88 12.70 0.96
C LEU A 409 -12.39 13.87 0.11
N VAL A 410 -13.36 14.64 0.64
CA VAL A 410 -13.86 15.85 -0.02
C VAL A 410 -12.78 16.93 -0.11
N VAL A 411 -12.03 17.18 0.96
CA VAL A 411 -10.91 18.12 0.96
C VAL A 411 -9.85 17.72 -0.07
N CYS A 412 -9.50 16.44 -0.17
CA CYS A 412 -8.60 15.94 -1.20
C CYS A 412 -9.12 16.26 -2.61
N ALA A 413 -10.39 15.98 -2.89
CA ALA A 413 -11.02 16.26 -4.18
C ALA A 413 -10.99 17.76 -4.52
N VAL A 414 -11.33 18.61 -3.56
CA VAL A 414 -11.32 20.07 -3.69
C VAL A 414 -9.90 20.58 -3.94
N MET A 415 -8.92 20.13 -3.15
CA MET A 415 -7.52 20.51 -3.34
C MET A 415 -7.05 20.18 -4.76
N LEU A 416 -7.32 18.98 -5.24
CA LEU A 416 -6.94 18.57 -6.59
C LEU A 416 -7.72 19.35 -7.67
N ALA A 417 -8.95 19.80 -7.40
CA ALA A 417 -9.71 20.66 -8.31
C ALA A 417 -9.04 22.04 -8.50
N PHE A 418 -8.36 22.56 -7.49
CA PHE A 418 -7.60 23.82 -7.57
C PHE A 418 -6.14 23.65 -8.01
N LEU A 419 -5.68 22.42 -8.22
CA LEU A 419 -4.33 22.17 -8.71
C LEU A 419 -4.19 22.75 -10.12
N LYS A 420 -3.42 23.81 -10.30
CA LYS A 420 -3.16 24.38 -11.62
C LYS A 420 -2.42 23.34 -12.47
N ALA A 421 -3.09 22.79 -13.47
CA ALA A 421 -2.45 21.91 -14.44
C ALA A 421 -1.38 22.73 -15.17
N SER A 422 -0.11 22.50 -14.85
CA SER A 422 0.94 22.89 -15.79
C SER A 422 0.71 22.03 -17.02
N ARG A 423 0.36 22.64 -18.14
CA ARG A 423 0.47 21.99 -19.43
C ARG A 423 1.94 21.58 -19.57
N GLY A 424 2.22 20.31 -19.34
CA GLY A 424 3.51 19.73 -19.72
C GLY A 424 3.76 20.04 -21.20
N PRO A 425 5.01 20.09 -21.67
CA PRO A 425 5.28 20.22 -23.08
C PRO A 425 4.39 19.24 -23.83
N ARG A 426 3.55 19.72 -24.75
CA ARG A 426 2.87 18.84 -25.70
C ARG A 426 3.98 18.01 -26.33
N GLU A 427 3.97 16.70 -26.14
CA GLU A 427 4.69 15.81 -27.02
C GLU A 427 4.18 16.15 -28.43
N THR A 428 4.99 16.86 -29.19
CA THR A 428 4.75 17.02 -30.62
C THR A 428 4.62 15.62 -31.18
N PRO A 429 3.53 15.30 -31.90
CA PRO A 429 3.46 14.03 -32.59
C PRO A 429 4.73 13.95 -33.44
N VAL A 430 5.51 12.90 -33.30
CA VAL A 430 6.57 12.56 -34.22
C VAL A 430 5.87 12.39 -35.57
N SER A 431 5.88 13.42 -36.38
CA SER A 431 5.48 13.36 -37.78
C SER A 431 6.56 12.55 -38.51
N GLY A 432 6.47 11.24 -38.36
CA GLY A 432 7.11 10.30 -39.25
C GLY A 432 6.35 10.26 -40.54
N SER A 433 6.49 11.30 -41.36
CA SER A 433 6.32 11.14 -42.79
C SER A 433 7.42 10.16 -43.22
N LEU A 434 7.05 8.93 -43.46
CA LEU A 434 7.79 8.01 -44.30
C LEU A 434 7.92 8.70 -45.68
N ASP A 435 9.09 9.33 -45.93
CA ASP A 435 9.51 9.65 -47.27
C ASP A 435 9.64 8.32 -48.04
N VAL A 436 8.56 8.00 -48.75
CA VAL A 436 8.53 6.94 -49.76
C VAL A 436 9.13 7.53 -51.07
N ASP A 437 10.40 7.83 -51.07
CA ASP A 437 11.11 8.24 -52.27
C ASP A 437 12.57 7.66 -52.35
N TYR A 438 12.66 6.34 -52.14
CA TYR A 438 13.91 5.62 -52.47
C TYR A 438 13.62 4.24 -53.13
N LEU A 439 12.68 4.22 -54.08
CA LEU A 439 12.52 3.09 -55.01
C LEU A 439 12.04 3.59 -56.36
N SER A 440 12.85 4.44 -57.03
CA SER A 440 12.77 4.57 -58.48
C SER A 440 14.11 4.99 -59.04
N GLY A 441 14.82 4.03 -59.50
CA GLY A 441 15.47 4.14 -60.78
C GLY A 441 16.88 4.57 -60.92
N ARG A 442 17.55 3.66 -61.43
CA ARG A 442 18.73 3.66 -62.33
C ARG A 442 20.07 3.63 -61.65
#